data_1803203b20d089a5ae31f1e8b4c8bef2
#
_entry.id   1803203b20d089a5ae31f1e8b4c8bef2
#
_cell.length_a   1.000
_cell.length_b   1.000
_cell.length_c   1.000
_cell.angle_alpha   90.00
_cell.angle_beta   90.00
_cell.angle_gamma   90.00
#
_symmetry.space_group_name_H-M   'P 1'
#
loop_
_entity.id
_entity.type
_entity.pdbx_description
1 polymer ?
#
loop_
_entity_poly.entity_id
_entity_poly.type
_entity_poly.pdbx_seq_one_letter_code
_entity_poly.pdbx_strand_id
1 'polypeptide(L)'
;MSATLTKPMTADELLAMQDDGFRYELVKGELIRMPPAGYEHGVRTIKLTTPLDNHVTARELGVICAAETGFLLSQNPDTVRAPDIAFISRERIERAGTVKSYWIGAPDLAVEVVSPGDTFREVEEKVAQWLEAGARMVWVVSPKLHTITVYRSLTDIVTLTEKDTLDGGDVVPGFQIRVGEIFGS
;
A
#
# COMPACT_ATOMS: atom_id res chain seq x y z
N MET A 1 24.49 2.98 -31.47
CA MET A 1 24.81 2.54 -30.09
C MET A 1 23.80 1.45 -29.76
N SER A 2 24.25 0.20 -29.59
CA SER A 2 23.39 -0.92 -29.25
C SER A 2 23.00 -0.80 -27.76
N ALA A 3 21.72 -0.52 -27.47
CA ALA A 3 21.22 -0.59 -26.11
C ALA A 3 21.29 -2.07 -25.70
N THR A 4 22.11 -2.39 -24.73
CA THR A 4 22.09 -3.70 -24.08
C THR A 4 20.72 -3.80 -23.39
N LEU A 5 19.78 -4.56 -23.98
CA LEU A 5 18.52 -4.90 -23.34
C LEU A 5 18.87 -5.80 -22.15
N THR A 6 19.00 -5.21 -20.98
CA THR A 6 19.07 -5.99 -19.75
C THR A 6 17.72 -6.70 -19.59
N LYS A 7 17.75 -8.02 -19.40
CA LYS A 7 16.53 -8.80 -19.12
C LYS A 7 15.80 -8.20 -17.92
N PRO A 8 14.49 -7.93 -18.01
CA PRO A 8 13.73 -7.50 -16.84
C PRO A 8 13.89 -8.48 -15.68
N MET A 9 14.06 -7.97 -14.46
CA MET A 9 14.11 -8.77 -13.25
C MET A 9 12.73 -9.36 -12.96
N THR A 10 12.70 -10.56 -12.39
CA THR A 10 11.46 -11.23 -11.97
C THR A 10 11.24 -11.07 -10.46
N ALA A 11 9.98 -11.30 -10.03
CA ALA A 11 9.61 -11.31 -8.62
C ALA A 11 10.37 -12.39 -7.83
N ASP A 12 10.62 -13.55 -8.42
CA ASP A 12 11.41 -14.63 -7.79
C ASP A 12 12.88 -14.21 -7.64
N GLU A 13 13.45 -13.52 -8.62
CA GLU A 13 14.81 -12.98 -8.54
C GLU A 13 14.90 -11.91 -7.45
N LEU A 14 13.89 -11.04 -7.30
CA LEU A 14 13.81 -10.06 -6.21
C LEU A 14 13.71 -10.77 -4.84
N LEU A 15 12.86 -11.78 -4.71
CA LEU A 15 12.68 -12.53 -3.46
C LEU A 15 13.96 -13.27 -3.05
N ALA A 16 14.76 -13.71 -4.01
CA ALA A 16 16.02 -14.41 -3.79
C ALA A 16 17.23 -13.49 -3.59
N MET A 17 17.06 -12.16 -3.68
CA MET A 17 18.14 -11.21 -3.44
C MET A 17 18.68 -11.35 -2.02
N GLN A 18 19.99 -11.22 -1.87
CA GLN A 18 20.61 -11.14 -0.53
C GLN A 18 20.23 -9.79 0.10
N ASP A 19 19.96 -9.84 1.40
CA ASP A 19 19.75 -8.63 2.19
C ASP A 19 21.04 -7.78 2.18
N ASP A 20 20.97 -6.63 1.56
CA ASP A 20 22.05 -5.64 1.47
C ASP A 20 21.75 -4.40 2.34
N GLY A 21 20.70 -4.48 3.18
CA GLY A 21 20.24 -3.40 4.06
C GLY A 21 19.38 -2.35 3.35
N PHE A 22 18.95 -2.59 2.10
CA PHE A 22 18.06 -1.68 1.36
C PHE A 22 16.73 -2.35 1.04
N ARG A 23 15.68 -1.51 0.96
CA ARG A 23 14.37 -1.93 0.49
C ARG A 23 14.26 -1.70 -1.01
N TYR A 24 13.58 -2.60 -1.68
CA TYR A 24 13.39 -2.54 -3.12
C TYR A 24 11.95 -2.84 -3.49
N GLU A 25 11.49 -2.17 -4.54
CA GLU A 25 10.30 -2.52 -5.30
C GLU A 25 10.71 -2.93 -6.71
N LEU A 26 9.84 -3.64 -7.39
CA LEU A 26 10.01 -4.02 -8.79
C LEU A 26 8.90 -3.39 -9.61
N VAL A 27 9.24 -2.60 -10.63
CA VAL A 27 8.26 -1.94 -11.49
C VAL A 27 8.54 -2.29 -12.93
N LYS A 28 7.69 -3.11 -13.52
CA LYS A 28 7.85 -3.61 -14.89
C LYS A 28 9.25 -4.21 -15.16
N GLY A 29 9.75 -4.96 -14.15
CA GLY A 29 11.06 -5.58 -14.20
C GLY A 29 12.25 -4.67 -13.91
N GLU A 30 12.01 -3.41 -13.55
CA GLU A 30 13.05 -2.47 -13.09
C GLU A 30 13.10 -2.44 -11.57
N LEU A 31 14.31 -2.63 -11.01
CA LEU A 31 14.53 -2.59 -9.56
C LEU A 31 14.62 -1.14 -9.09
N ILE A 32 13.72 -0.76 -8.19
CA ILE A 32 13.64 0.57 -7.60
C ILE A 32 14.04 0.50 -6.15
N ARG A 33 15.13 1.17 -5.79
CA ARG A 33 15.57 1.26 -4.39
C ARG A 33 14.76 2.31 -3.64
N MET A 34 14.23 1.92 -2.48
CA MET A 34 13.44 2.77 -1.63
C MET A 34 14.29 3.37 -0.50
N PRO A 35 14.28 4.70 -0.31
CA PRO A 35 14.95 5.30 0.84
C PRO A 35 14.22 4.95 2.15
N PRO A 36 14.91 5.03 3.32
CA PRO A 36 14.23 4.93 4.60
C PRO A 36 13.15 6.01 4.73
N ALA A 37 12.01 5.63 5.33
CA ALA A 37 10.93 6.56 5.61
C ALA A 37 11.35 7.61 6.66
N GLY A 38 10.86 8.84 6.51
CA GLY A 38 11.08 9.91 7.47
C GLY A 38 10.29 9.70 8.77
N TYR A 39 10.67 10.41 9.84
CA TYR A 39 10.03 10.31 11.16
C TYR A 39 8.51 10.54 11.10
N GLU A 40 8.08 11.61 10.44
CA GLU A 40 6.65 11.96 10.35
C GLU A 40 5.84 10.88 9.63
N HIS A 41 6.36 10.34 8.53
CA HIS A 41 5.78 9.22 7.80
C HIS A 41 5.53 8.03 8.74
N GLY A 42 6.55 7.60 9.50
CA GLY A 42 6.41 6.48 10.45
C GLY A 42 5.37 6.75 11.54
N VAL A 43 5.32 7.98 12.07
CA VAL A 43 4.31 8.38 13.07
C VAL A 43 2.88 8.30 12.51
N ARG A 44 2.65 8.79 11.28
CA ARG A 44 1.31 8.73 10.66
C ARG A 44 0.92 7.30 10.29
N THR A 45 1.87 6.53 9.79
CA THR A 45 1.66 5.11 9.51
C THR A 45 1.16 4.36 10.76
N ILE A 46 1.86 4.46 11.89
CA ILE A 46 1.45 3.73 13.10
C ILE A 46 0.14 4.26 13.71
N LYS A 47 -0.12 5.56 13.63
CA LYS A 47 -1.36 6.17 14.12
C LYS A 47 -2.59 5.67 13.35
N LEU A 48 -2.45 5.31 12.09
CA LEU A 48 -3.53 4.71 11.31
C LEU A 48 -3.54 3.18 11.44
N THR A 49 -2.37 2.53 11.43
CA THR A 49 -2.28 1.07 11.51
C THR A 49 -2.89 0.53 12.80
N THR A 50 -2.58 1.14 13.96
CA THR A 50 -3.02 0.63 15.26
C THR A 50 -4.55 0.53 15.39
N PRO A 51 -5.34 1.59 15.16
CA PRO A 51 -6.80 1.50 15.23
C PRO A 51 -7.39 0.58 14.16
N LEU A 52 -6.78 0.55 12.97
CA LEU A 52 -7.22 -0.31 11.87
C LEU A 52 -7.03 -1.79 12.21
N ASP A 53 -5.84 -2.17 12.71
CA ASP A 53 -5.52 -3.55 13.10
C ASP A 53 -6.37 -4.01 14.28
N ASN A 54 -6.54 -3.17 15.31
CA ASN A 54 -7.43 -3.45 16.43
C ASN A 54 -8.87 -3.74 15.97
N HIS A 55 -9.38 -2.94 15.03
CA HIS A 55 -10.73 -3.12 14.49
C HIS A 55 -10.86 -4.41 13.68
N VAL A 56 -9.90 -4.67 12.77
CA VAL A 56 -9.88 -5.85 11.90
C VAL A 56 -9.77 -7.13 12.73
N THR A 57 -8.86 -7.15 13.70
CA THR A 57 -8.63 -8.29 14.59
C THR A 57 -9.84 -8.57 15.48
N ALA A 58 -10.39 -7.54 16.13
CA ALA A 58 -11.56 -7.70 17.04
C ALA A 58 -12.81 -8.20 16.32
N ARG A 59 -12.94 -7.98 15.03
CA ARG A 59 -14.08 -8.42 14.19
C ARG A 59 -13.74 -9.58 13.27
N GLU A 60 -12.53 -10.08 13.37
CA GLU A 60 -12.03 -11.20 12.56
C GLU A 60 -12.22 -10.98 11.05
N LEU A 61 -12.05 -9.73 10.56
CA LEU A 61 -12.31 -9.37 9.16
C LEU A 61 -11.22 -9.86 8.19
N GLY A 62 -10.00 -10.09 8.68
CA GLY A 62 -8.84 -10.46 7.88
C GLY A 62 -7.55 -10.16 8.60
N VAL A 63 -6.55 -9.67 7.87
CA VAL A 63 -5.24 -9.29 8.43
C VAL A 63 -4.82 -7.92 7.92
N ILE A 64 -4.08 -7.21 8.76
CA ILE A 64 -3.31 -6.03 8.39
C ILE A 64 -1.86 -6.45 8.16
N CYS A 65 -1.30 -6.05 7.02
CA CYS A 65 0.11 -6.19 6.72
C CYS A 65 0.78 -4.83 6.87
N ALA A 66 1.97 -4.82 7.50
CA ALA A 66 2.79 -3.63 7.64
C ALA A 66 3.61 -3.34 6.37
N ALA A 67 4.31 -2.22 6.34
CA ALA A 67 5.27 -1.84 5.32
C ALA A 67 6.26 -2.99 5.03
N GLU A 68 6.76 -3.03 3.79
CA GLU A 68 7.67 -4.06 3.25
C GLU A 68 6.98 -5.39 2.87
N THR A 69 5.71 -5.56 3.16
CA THR A 69 4.96 -6.72 2.64
C THR A 69 4.74 -6.57 1.14
N GLY A 70 5.38 -7.42 0.35
CA GLY A 70 5.34 -7.36 -1.11
C GLY A 70 4.08 -7.97 -1.72
N PHE A 71 3.54 -7.28 -2.71
CA PHE A 71 2.39 -7.67 -3.53
C PHE A 71 2.80 -7.74 -4.99
N LEU A 72 2.67 -8.92 -5.62
CA LEU A 72 2.92 -9.11 -7.05
C LEU A 72 1.70 -8.66 -7.85
N LEU A 73 1.77 -7.43 -8.37
CA LEU A 73 0.64 -6.77 -9.03
C LEU A 73 0.47 -7.20 -10.48
N SER A 74 1.57 -7.46 -11.19
CA SER A 74 1.55 -7.93 -12.59
C SER A 74 2.74 -8.83 -12.87
N GLN A 75 2.63 -9.62 -13.95
CA GLN A 75 3.70 -10.47 -14.45
C GLN A 75 3.95 -10.21 -15.95
N ASN A 76 5.19 -10.44 -16.38
CA ASN A 76 5.64 -10.32 -17.78
C ASN A 76 5.41 -8.94 -18.42
N PRO A 77 6.06 -7.85 -17.93
CA PRO A 77 7.08 -7.80 -16.88
C PRO A 77 6.49 -7.69 -15.47
N ASP A 78 7.27 -8.20 -14.49
CA ASP A 78 6.81 -8.28 -13.11
C ASP A 78 6.79 -6.90 -12.43
N THR A 79 5.76 -6.69 -11.60
CA THR A 79 5.66 -5.53 -10.72
C THR A 79 5.35 -6.00 -9.31
N VAL A 80 6.25 -5.71 -8.37
CA VAL A 80 6.09 -5.97 -6.93
C VAL A 80 6.15 -4.65 -6.20
N ARG A 81 5.07 -4.33 -5.50
CA ARG A 81 4.93 -3.13 -4.67
C ARG A 81 4.69 -3.50 -3.21
N ALA A 82 5.08 -2.60 -2.31
CA ALA A 82 4.85 -2.74 -0.88
C ALA A 82 4.21 -1.45 -0.36
N PRO A 83 2.90 -1.45 -0.02
CA PRO A 83 2.24 -0.29 0.54
C PRO A 83 2.65 -0.09 2.00
N ASP A 84 2.45 1.09 2.55
CA ASP A 84 2.74 1.36 3.97
C ASP A 84 1.84 0.56 4.93
N ILE A 85 0.58 0.34 4.53
CA ILE A 85 -0.37 -0.52 5.23
C ILE A 85 -1.21 -1.26 4.18
N ALA A 86 -1.48 -2.54 4.40
CA ALA A 86 -2.40 -3.30 3.56
C ALA A 86 -3.43 -4.04 4.42
N PHE A 87 -4.64 -4.16 3.91
CA PHE A 87 -5.67 -5.05 4.47
C PHE A 87 -6.01 -6.14 3.46
N ILE A 88 -6.02 -7.38 3.91
CA ILE A 88 -6.47 -8.54 3.14
C ILE A 88 -7.62 -9.18 3.89
N SER A 89 -8.77 -9.33 3.22
CA SER A 89 -9.97 -9.92 3.82
C SER A 89 -9.79 -11.41 4.14
N ARG A 90 -10.48 -11.88 5.18
CA ARG A 90 -10.49 -13.29 5.59
C ARG A 90 -10.83 -14.21 4.43
N GLU A 91 -11.85 -13.88 3.65
CA GLU A 91 -12.28 -14.67 2.50
C GLU A 91 -11.14 -14.90 1.50
N ARG A 92 -10.35 -13.85 1.21
CA ARG A 92 -9.21 -13.96 0.29
C ARG A 92 -8.08 -14.79 0.88
N ILE A 93 -7.82 -14.66 2.19
CA ILE A 93 -6.80 -15.45 2.89
C ILE A 93 -7.17 -16.93 2.86
N GLU A 94 -8.42 -17.28 3.19
CA GLU A 94 -8.91 -18.67 3.17
C GLU A 94 -8.83 -19.27 1.76
N ARG A 95 -9.14 -18.49 0.73
CA ARG A 95 -9.05 -18.91 -0.67
C ARG A 95 -7.59 -19.11 -1.13
N ALA A 96 -6.69 -18.23 -0.69
CA ALA A 96 -5.27 -18.30 -1.08
C ALA A 96 -4.50 -19.43 -0.37
N GLY A 97 -4.93 -19.80 0.84
CA GLY A 97 -4.22 -20.78 1.66
C GLY A 97 -2.85 -20.27 2.14
N THR A 98 -1.84 -21.13 2.13
CA THR A 98 -0.51 -20.76 2.61
C THR A 98 0.28 -20.00 1.53
N VAL A 99 0.54 -18.73 1.76
CA VAL A 99 1.40 -17.88 0.92
C VAL A 99 2.80 -17.83 1.52
N LYS A 100 3.81 -18.30 0.74
CA LYS A 100 5.24 -18.32 1.16
C LYS A 100 6.11 -17.30 0.43
N SER A 101 5.54 -16.56 -0.50
CA SER A 101 6.19 -15.54 -1.32
C SER A 101 5.38 -14.24 -1.26
N TYR A 102 5.50 -13.40 -2.27
CA TYR A 102 4.63 -12.25 -2.42
C TYR A 102 3.16 -12.65 -2.54
N TRP A 103 2.27 -11.82 -2.01
CA TRP A 103 0.85 -11.95 -2.27
C TRP A 103 0.55 -11.67 -3.74
N ILE A 104 -0.24 -12.52 -4.40
CA ILE A 104 -0.59 -12.34 -5.82
C ILE A 104 -1.78 -11.40 -5.95
N GLY A 105 -1.60 -10.33 -6.74
CA GLY A 105 -2.55 -9.23 -6.90
C GLY A 105 -2.46 -8.20 -5.78
N ALA A 106 -3.31 -7.18 -5.82
CA ALA A 106 -3.36 -6.13 -4.79
C ALA A 106 -4.06 -6.61 -3.51
N PRO A 107 -3.85 -5.96 -2.35
CA PRO A 107 -4.70 -6.13 -1.15
C PRO A 107 -6.12 -5.60 -1.42
N ASP A 108 -7.07 -5.82 -0.50
CA ASP A 108 -8.40 -5.20 -0.58
C ASP A 108 -8.33 -3.69 -0.33
N LEU A 109 -7.49 -3.27 0.63
CA LEU A 109 -7.15 -1.88 0.89
C LEU A 109 -5.63 -1.73 0.86
N ALA A 110 -5.13 -0.78 0.07
CA ALA A 110 -3.76 -0.29 0.14
C ALA A 110 -3.74 1.13 0.73
N VAL A 111 -2.76 1.42 1.59
CA VAL A 111 -2.55 2.76 2.14
C VAL A 111 -1.13 3.22 1.81
N GLU A 112 -1.02 4.40 1.23
CA GLU A 112 0.24 5.08 0.94
C GLU A 112 0.34 6.36 1.78
N VAL A 113 1.42 6.53 2.52
CA VAL A 113 1.70 7.74 3.28
C VAL A 113 2.74 8.56 2.51
N VAL A 114 2.33 9.71 2.01
CA VAL A 114 3.18 10.57 1.16
C VAL A 114 4.39 11.06 1.94
N SER A 115 5.58 10.82 1.38
CA SER A 115 6.85 11.34 1.87
C SER A 115 7.20 12.69 1.23
N PRO A 116 8.03 13.54 1.86
CA PRO A 116 8.39 14.85 1.30
C PRO A 116 9.07 14.81 -0.08
N GLY A 117 9.64 13.67 -0.44
CA GLY A 117 10.31 13.47 -1.74
C GLY A 117 9.38 12.97 -2.84
N ASP A 118 8.17 12.52 -2.50
CA ASP A 118 7.24 11.96 -3.48
C ASP A 118 6.63 13.07 -4.34
N THR A 119 6.61 12.85 -5.64
CA THR A 119 5.90 13.72 -6.58
C THR A 119 4.44 13.29 -6.69
N PHE A 120 3.57 14.23 -7.03
CA PHE A 120 2.16 13.95 -7.30
C PHE A 120 1.97 12.84 -8.33
N ARG A 121 2.78 12.85 -9.40
CA ARG A 121 2.75 11.85 -10.45
C ARG A 121 3.08 10.44 -9.92
N GLU A 122 4.10 10.31 -9.10
CA GLU A 122 4.48 9.00 -8.52
C GLU A 122 3.38 8.43 -7.65
N VAL A 123 2.73 9.29 -6.85
CA VAL A 123 1.59 8.88 -6.02
C VAL A 123 0.41 8.43 -6.88
N GLU A 124 0.06 9.19 -7.94
CA GLU A 124 -1.02 8.81 -8.87
C GLU A 124 -0.71 7.50 -9.61
N GLU A 125 0.53 7.30 -10.06
CA GLU A 125 0.96 6.06 -10.71
C GLU A 125 0.85 4.87 -9.77
N LYS A 126 1.20 5.00 -8.49
CA LYS A 126 1.00 3.95 -7.47
C LYS A 126 -0.48 3.64 -7.26
N VAL A 127 -1.31 4.67 -7.08
CA VAL A 127 -2.77 4.49 -6.93
C VAL A 127 -3.37 3.74 -8.12
N ALA A 128 -3.02 4.15 -9.33
CA ALA A 128 -3.49 3.48 -10.54
C ALA A 128 -3.06 1.99 -10.57
N GLN A 129 -1.81 1.70 -10.24
CA GLN A 129 -1.30 0.32 -10.20
C GLN A 129 -2.03 -0.53 -9.15
N TRP A 130 -2.33 0.01 -7.95
CA TRP A 130 -3.09 -0.70 -6.94
C TRP A 130 -4.50 -1.03 -7.42
N LEU A 131 -5.21 -0.05 -7.98
CA LEU A 131 -6.58 -0.23 -8.49
C LEU A 131 -6.64 -1.19 -9.68
N GLU A 132 -5.72 -1.06 -10.65
CA GLU A 132 -5.61 -1.96 -11.80
C GLU A 132 -5.31 -3.41 -11.39
N ALA A 133 -4.53 -3.60 -10.33
CA ALA A 133 -4.21 -4.92 -9.77
C ALA A 133 -5.32 -5.50 -8.89
N GLY A 134 -6.44 -4.77 -8.69
CA GLY A 134 -7.64 -5.24 -8.02
C GLY A 134 -7.82 -4.79 -6.56
N ALA A 135 -7.11 -3.75 -6.11
CA ALA A 135 -7.46 -3.10 -4.85
C ALA A 135 -8.86 -2.51 -4.94
N ARG A 136 -9.67 -2.74 -3.92
CA ARG A 136 -11.05 -2.22 -3.84
C ARG A 136 -11.07 -0.78 -3.33
N MET A 137 -10.03 -0.39 -2.61
CA MET A 137 -9.87 0.95 -2.05
C MET A 137 -8.38 1.26 -1.88
N VAL A 138 -8.01 2.52 -2.15
CA VAL A 138 -6.67 3.04 -1.85
C VAL A 138 -6.83 4.32 -1.02
N TRP A 139 -6.11 4.40 0.10
CA TRP A 139 -6.00 5.63 0.88
C TRP A 139 -4.63 6.26 0.68
N VAL A 140 -4.62 7.53 0.33
CA VAL A 140 -3.39 8.34 0.25
C VAL A 140 -3.40 9.34 1.41
N VAL A 141 -2.52 9.13 2.37
CA VAL A 141 -2.36 9.99 3.55
C VAL A 141 -1.33 11.07 3.22
N SER A 142 -1.71 12.33 3.31
CA SER A 142 -0.82 13.48 3.09
C SER A 142 -0.50 14.18 4.41
N PRO A 143 0.67 13.92 5.02
CA PRO A 143 1.07 14.58 6.26
C PRO A 143 1.14 16.10 6.12
N LYS A 144 1.67 16.59 4.99
CA LYS A 144 1.82 18.03 4.72
C LYS A 144 0.49 18.79 4.64
N LEU A 145 -0.55 18.15 4.10
CA LEU A 145 -1.87 18.79 3.90
C LEU A 145 -2.86 18.44 5.01
N HIS A 146 -2.52 17.51 5.91
CA HIS A 146 -3.41 16.93 6.90
C HIS A 146 -4.71 16.39 6.27
N THR A 147 -4.58 15.68 5.14
CA THR A 147 -5.70 15.12 4.41
C THR A 147 -5.50 13.64 4.14
N ILE A 148 -6.62 12.94 3.92
CA ILE A 148 -6.62 11.58 3.39
C ILE A 148 -7.48 11.58 2.13
N THR A 149 -6.91 11.15 1.01
CA THR A 149 -7.67 10.95 -0.23
C THR A 149 -8.03 9.48 -0.36
N VAL A 150 -9.30 9.21 -0.47
CA VAL A 150 -9.89 7.87 -0.63
C VAL A 150 -10.20 7.67 -2.11
N TYR A 151 -9.61 6.66 -2.73
CA TYR A 151 -9.88 6.23 -4.09
C TYR A 151 -10.62 4.89 -4.07
N ARG A 152 -11.82 4.84 -4.64
CA ARG A 152 -12.54 3.60 -4.97
C ARG A 152 -12.40 3.23 -6.44
N SER A 153 -12.12 4.24 -7.26
CA SER A 153 -11.70 4.14 -8.65
C SER A 153 -10.94 5.42 -9.04
N LEU A 154 -10.45 5.52 -10.26
CA LEU A 154 -9.84 6.76 -10.78
C LEU A 154 -10.85 7.90 -11.00
N THR A 155 -12.15 7.63 -10.87
CA THR A 155 -13.23 8.61 -11.00
C THR A 155 -14.10 8.73 -9.74
N ASP A 156 -13.93 7.86 -8.76
CA ASP A 156 -14.59 7.94 -7.44
C ASP A 156 -13.52 8.26 -6.39
N ILE A 157 -13.34 9.55 -6.16
CA ILE A 157 -12.26 10.11 -5.34
C ILE A 157 -12.86 11.11 -4.35
N VAL A 158 -12.54 10.92 -3.07
CA VAL A 158 -12.97 11.83 -2.01
C VAL A 158 -11.74 12.24 -1.17
N THR A 159 -11.53 13.54 -0.98
CA THR A 159 -10.51 14.04 -0.07
C THR A 159 -11.14 14.47 1.25
N LEU A 160 -10.63 13.90 2.34
CA LEU A 160 -11.06 14.14 3.71
C LEU A 160 -10.05 15.05 4.43
N THR A 161 -10.56 15.95 5.25
CA THR A 161 -9.78 16.87 6.10
C THR A 161 -9.85 16.41 7.57
N GLU A 162 -9.10 17.05 8.47
CA GLU A 162 -9.09 16.74 9.91
C GLU A 162 -10.48 16.76 10.58
N LYS A 163 -11.45 17.46 9.98
CA LYS A 163 -12.84 17.56 10.49
C LYS A 163 -13.71 16.37 10.09
N ASP A 164 -13.27 15.62 9.09
CA ASP A 164 -14.04 14.54 8.52
C ASP A 164 -13.74 13.20 9.21
N THR A 165 -14.57 12.21 8.94
CA THR A 165 -14.39 10.83 9.40
C THR A 165 -13.95 9.97 8.21
N LEU A 166 -12.83 9.28 8.36
CA LEU A 166 -12.41 8.22 7.44
C LEU A 166 -13.23 6.96 7.74
N ASP A 167 -13.87 6.42 6.71
CA ASP A 167 -14.74 5.24 6.80
C ASP A 167 -14.17 4.13 5.90
N GLY A 168 -14.08 2.92 6.43
CA GLY A 168 -13.62 1.73 5.70
C GLY A 168 -14.61 1.22 4.65
N GLY A 169 -15.83 1.76 4.63
CA GLY A 169 -16.88 1.36 3.69
C GLY A 169 -17.20 -0.13 3.76
N ASP A 170 -17.39 -0.74 2.60
CA ASP A 170 -17.60 -2.18 2.43
C ASP A 170 -16.30 -2.98 2.40
N VAL A 171 -15.14 -2.32 2.33
CA VAL A 171 -13.81 -2.96 2.31
C VAL A 171 -13.36 -3.34 3.71
N VAL A 172 -13.50 -2.41 4.68
CA VAL A 172 -13.25 -2.67 6.10
C VAL A 172 -14.53 -2.31 6.89
N PRO A 173 -15.52 -3.19 6.91
CA PRO A 173 -16.85 -2.86 7.41
C PRO A 173 -16.85 -2.35 8.85
N GLY A 174 -17.47 -1.18 9.06
CA GLY A 174 -17.65 -0.55 10.39
C GLY A 174 -16.38 0.11 10.94
N PHE A 175 -15.26 0.13 10.21
CA PHE A 175 -14.11 0.95 10.60
C PHE A 175 -14.41 2.42 10.38
N GLN A 176 -14.24 3.22 11.43
CA GLN A 176 -14.35 4.68 11.38
C GLN A 176 -13.33 5.32 12.33
N ILE A 177 -12.66 6.38 11.86
CA ILE A 177 -11.74 7.20 12.65
C ILE A 177 -11.82 8.66 12.19
N ARG A 178 -11.73 9.60 13.11
CA ARG A 178 -11.58 11.01 12.72
C ARG A 178 -10.20 11.23 12.13
N VAL A 179 -10.16 11.87 10.98
CA VAL A 179 -8.89 12.16 10.28
C VAL A 179 -7.94 12.98 11.18
N GLY A 180 -8.47 13.91 11.98
CA GLY A 180 -7.69 14.69 12.96
C GLY A 180 -6.94 13.84 14.00
N GLU A 181 -7.41 12.65 14.35
CA GLU A 181 -6.71 11.75 15.29
C GLU A 181 -5.41 11.18 14.71
N ILE A 182 -5.33 11.08 13.38
CA ILE A 182 -4.14 10.60 12.66
C ILE A 182 -3.08 11.71 12.61
N PHE A 183 -3.50 12.98 12.48
CA PHE A 183 -2.63 14.14 12.36
C PHE A 183 -2.40 14.87 13.69
N GLY A 184 -3.30 14.72 14.64
CA GLY A 184 -3.16 15.28 15.98
C GLY A 184 -1.95 14.71 16.74
N SER A 185 -1.32 15.55 17.55
CA SER A 185 -0.25 15.18 18.49
C SER A 185 -0.85 14.66 19.79
#